data_aea9ae09130abfbe340550081317f7ac
#
_entry.id   aea9ae09130abfbe340550081317f7ac
#
_cell.length_a   1.000
_cell.length_b   1.000
_cell.length_c   1.000
_cell.angle_alpha   90.00
_cell.angle_beta   90.00
_cell.angle_gamma   90.00
#
_symmetry.space_group_name_H-M   'P 1'
#
loop_
_entity.id
_entity.type
_entity.pdbx_description
1 polymer ?
#
loop_
_entity_poly.entity_id
_entity_poly.type
_entity_poly.pdbx_seq_one_letter_code
_entity_poly.pdbx_strand_id
1 'polypeptide(L)'
;MSDHDEVTRLPVPCLVVLVGPSSVGKSTWAAAHFTADEIVSSDRLRAVVGYAEDDLDATEDAFALLDTIVDHRLRRGLTTVVDTLGLDDERRAGYRGVAAEYGVPCVAVGFDLPVETGRARNRERTHPLPATALKQQFDRWAEVRDRLDGEGFDRVLTPVSVRQVPAHLTEAVSRRAPTEAPPGAVRFGLHVSAFPWEDIAEGLATTAAAAEAAGFTSLWVMDHVRQIPQVGRDWDPMLEPYTALAWLAAHTTRVTLGALVTPVTFRNVGLLAKVIATLDVVSDGRARCGLGLGWYEREHTAYGWAFPPVPDRYALLEDALEALPKLWGPGAKPFEGRSLHLPETIGYPRPLQERVPILVGGGGERRTLRLAARYADAVNIMGSSGVVRRKIAALHRHLDDLDRDHGEVSVTHLAPTLVGVDHHQLDGLVDGLRPRRQSPVAYRAAVNAGTVEDQVDRVHELVAAGVTEVIVSLPDLGQDGTVPVDRWAPIVAAFA
;
A
#
# COMPACT_ATOMS: atom_id res chain seq x y z
N MET A 1 7.18 -22.99 -6.49
CA MET A 1 6.32 -22.71 -5.33
C MET A 1 7.19 -21.85 -4.41
N SER A 2 7.14 -20.54 -4.57
CA SER A 2 7.78 -19.59 -3.67
C SER A 2 6.76 -19.25 -2.59
N ASP A 3 7.11 -19.58 -1.33
CA ASP A 3 6.40 -19.07 -0.17
C ASP A 3 6.35 -17.54 -0.30
N HIS A 4 5.16 -17.00 -0.42
CA HIS A 4 4.95 -15.57 -0.25
C HIS A 4 5.31 -15.25 1.20
N ASP A 5 6.36 -14.45 1.42
CA ASP A 5 6.75 -13.95 2.73
C ASP A 5 5.57 -13.18 3.33
N GLU A 6 4.84 -13.83 4.21
CA GLU A 6 3.72 -13.25 4.95
C GLU A 6 4.28 -12.20 5.92
N VAL A 7 4.08 -10.92 5.61
CA VAL A 7 4.53 -9.82 6.48
C VAL A 7 3.74 -9.83 7.77
N THR A 8 4.41 -10.17 8.85
CA THR A 8 3.79 -10.19 10.18
C THR A 8 3.65 -8.78 10.75
N ARG A 9 2.45 -8.43 11.22
CA ARG A 9 2.16 -7.14 11.85
C ARG A 9 2.50 -7.19 13.33
N LEU A 10 3.28 -6.19 13.78
CA LEU A 10 3.60 -5.99 15.20
C LEU A 10 2.83 -4.78 15.72
N PRO A 11 2.17 -4.89 16.91
CA PRO A 11 1.51 -3.75 17.53
C PRO A 11 2.53 -2.67 17.92
N VAL A 12 2.12 -1.41 17.87
CA VAL A 12 2.90 -0.27 18.38
C VAL A 12 2.11 0.41 19.48
N PRO A 13 2.67 0.57 20.68
CA PRO A 13 3.99 0.09 21.12
C PRO A 13 4.05 -1.43 21.33
N CYS A 14 5.24 -2.02 21.23
CA CYS A 14 5.50 -3.40 21.65
C CYS A 14 6.92 -3.57 22.17
N LEU A 15 7.13 -4.60 22.99
CA LEU A 15 8.45 -5.09 23.34
C LEU A 15 8.77 -6.31 22.48
N VAL A 16 9.87 -6.27 21.74
CA VAL A 16 10.35 -7.40 20.92
C VAL A 16 11.60 -7.98 21.57
N VAL A 17 11.58 -9.25 21.90
CA VAL A 17 12.70 -9.98 22.49
C VAL A 17 13.29 -10.92 21.46
N LEU A 18 14.52 -10.69 21.04
CA LEU A 18 15.22 -11.56 20.10
C LEU A 18 15.83 -12.73 20.84
N VAL A 19 15.57 -13.95 20.35
CA VAL A 19 15.97 -15.19 21.02
C VAL A 19 16.72 -16.09 20.05
N GLY A 20 17.94 -16.49 20.39
CA GLY A 20 18.75 -17.40 19.58
C GLY A 20 20.25 -17.22 19.78
N PRO A 21 21.08 -18.16 19.29
CA PRO A 21 22.54 -18.13 19.41
C PRO A 21 23.20 -16.89 18.77
N SER A 22 24.44 -16.69 19.00
CA SER A 22 25.23 -15.71 18.24
C SER A 22 25.35 -16.13 16.77
N SER A 23 25.53 -15.14 15.89
CA SER A 23 25.74 -15.33 14.43
C SER A 23 24.55 -15.91 13.64
N VAL A 24 23.34 -15.93 14.21
CA VAL A 24 22.10 -16.35 13.51
C VAL A 24 21.41 -15.22 12.74
N GLY A 25 21.86 -13.96 12.91
CA GLY A 25 21.33 -12.82 12.16
C GLY A 25 20.34 -11.91 12.93
N LYS A 26 20.26 -12.03 14.26
CA LYS A 26 19.37 -11.21 15.12
C LYS A 26 19.53 -9.71 14.88
N SER A 27 20.73 -9.18 15.06
CA SER A 27 21.01 -7.74 14.93
C SER A 27 20.80 -7.24 13.50
N THR A 28 21.09 -8.06 12.49
CA THR A 28 20.81 -7.75 11.08
C THR A 28 19.33 -7.64 10.82
N TRP A 29 18.53 -8.58 11.33
CA TRP A 29 17.11 -8.56 11.22
C TRP A 29 16.50 -7.34 11.96
N ALA A 30 16.96 -7.08 13.18
CA ALA A 30 16.50 -5.91 13.94
C ALA A 30 16.75 -4.60 13.17
N ALA A 31 17.96 -4.42 12.64
CA ALA A 31 18.31 -3.21 11.88
C ALA A 31 17.56 -3.07 10.56
N ALA A 32 17.04 -4.16 9.99
CA ALA A 32 16.22 -4.12 8.79
C ALA A 32 14.77 -3.67 9.06
N HIS A 33 14.26 -3.85 10.29
CA HIS A 33 12.84 -3.65 10.61
C HIS A 33 12.57 -2.55 11.65
N PHE A 34 13.60 -2.09 12.39
CA PHE A 34 13.48 -1.12 13.47
C PHE A 34 14.53 -0.02 13.33
N THR A 35 14.25 1.15 13.90
CA THR A 35 15.23 2.24 13.96
C THR A 35 16.31 1.94 15.00
N ALA A 36 17.47 2.58 14.86
CA ALA A 36 18.57 2.39 15.80
C ALA A 36 18.20 2.72 17.24
N ASP A 37 17.29 3.70 17.44
CA ASP A 37 16.83 4.14 18.75
C ASP A 37 15.81 3.17 19.39
N GLU A 38 15.20 2.29 18.61
CA GLU A 38 14.31 1.23 19.09
C GLU A 38 15.08 0.00 19.58
N ILE A 39 16.34 -0.16 19.14
CA ILE A 39 17.16 -1.36 19.41
C ILE A 39 18.06 -1.13 20.61
N VAL A 40 17.85 -1.89 21.68
CA VAL A 40 18.67 -1.89 22.89
C VAL A 40 19.51 -3.19 22.85
N SER A 41 20.80 -3.05 22.53
CA SER A 41 21.72 -4.17 22.34
C SER A 41 22.67 -4.31 23.53
N SER A 42 22.73 -5.53 24.12
CA SER A 42 23.67 -5.80 25.20
C SER A 42 25.14 -5.64 24.76
N ASP A 43 25.47 -5.96 23.51
CA ASP A 43 26.82 -5.81 22.98
C ASP A 43 27.22 -4.33 22.91
N ARG A 44 26.35 -3.48 22.36
CA ARG A 44 26.58 -2.03 22.34
C ARG A 44 26.70 -1.43 23.74
N LEU A 45 25.88 -1.89 24.68
CA LEU A 45 25.93 -1.42 26.05
C LEU A 45 27.21 -1.85 26.78
N ARG A 46 27.79 -3.03 26.48
CA ARG A 46 29.12 -3.38 26.98
C ARG A 46 30.20 -2.36 26.54
N ALA A 47 30.13 -1.87 25.30
CA ALA A 47 31.04 -0.82 24.86
C ALA A 47 30.77 0.55 25.53
N VAL A 48 29.57 0.78 26.08
CA VAL A 48 29.23 2.02 26.79
C VAL A 48 29.74 2.01 28.22
N VAL A 49 29.66 0.87 28.94
CA VAL A 49 30.06 0.73 30.35
C VAL A 49 31.42 0.09 30.55
N GLY A 50 31.99 -0.54 29.49
CA GLY A 50 33.29 -1.16 29.45
C GLY A 50 34.16 -0.63 28.32
N TYR A 51 35.09 -1.43 27.83
CA TYR A 51 36.09 -1.02 26.84
C TYR A 51 35.67 -1.32 25.38
N ALA A 52 34.84 -2.35 25.15
CA ALA A 52 34.43 -2.81 23.83
C ALA A 52 33.14 -3.67 23.88
N GLU A 53 32.52 -3.93 22.71
CA GLU A 53 31.34 -4.80 22.61
C GLU A 53 31.57 -6.25 23.08
N ASP A 54 32.80 -6.70 23.05
CA ASP A 54 33.28 -8.04 23.48
C ASP A 54 33.86 -8.05 24.91
N ASP A 55 33.75 -6.95 25.64
CA ASP A 55 34.15 -6.87 27.05
C ASP A 55 33.17 -7.65 27.94
N LEU A 56 33.50 -8.92 28.20
CA LEU A 56 32.64 -9.80 28.98
C LEU A 56 32.58 -9.43 30.46
N ASP A 57 33.60 -8.76 31.01
CA ASP A 57 33.61 -8.30 32.40
C ASP A 57 32.58 -7.22 32.66
N ALA A 58 32.24 -6.44 31.63
CA ALA A 58 31.21 -5.41 31.68
C ALA A 58 29.74 -5.95 31.51
N THR A 59 29.56 -7.27 31.41
CA THR A 59 28.23 -7.86 31.07
C THR A 59 27.17 -7.56 32.09
N GLU A 60 27.45 -7.62 33.41
CA GLU A 60 26.47 -7.37 34.45
C GLU A 60 25.99 -5.91 34.43
N ASP A 61 26.91 -4.95 34.32
CA ASP A 61 26.60 -3.52 34.21
C ASP A 61 25.83 -3.19 32.92
N ALA A 62 26.21 -3.80 31.80
CA ALA A 62 25.51 -3.63 30.52
C ALA A 62 24.04 -4.11 30.60
N PHE A 63 23.77 -5.21 31.27
CA PHE A 63 22.41 -5.71 31.44
C PHE A 63 21.60 -4.86 32.45
N ALA A 64 22.23 -4.35 33.54
CA ALA A 64 21.56 -3.44 34.45
C ALA A 64 21.12 -2.15 33.74
N LEU A 65 21.98 -1.64 32.87
CA LEU A 65 21.64 -0.48 32.03
C LEU A 65 20.55 -0.82 30.99
N LEU A 66 20.63 -2.01 30.36
CA LEU A 66 19.63 -2.48 29.42
C LEU A 66 18.26 -2.53 30.06
N ASP A 67 18.14 -3.16 31.22
CA ASP A 67 16.88 -3.30 31.97
C ASP A 67 16.30 -1.91 32.32
N THR A 68 17.15 -0.97 32.74
CA THR A 68 16.76 0.42 33.01
C THR A 68 16.23 1.13 31.75
N ILE A 69 16.88 0.94 30.60
CA ILE A 69 16.45 1.56 29.35
C ILE A 69 15.12 0.96 28.89
N VAL A 70 14.95 -0.38 28.98
CA VAL A 70 13.71 -1.08 28.64
C VAL A 70 12.55 -0.54 29.47
N ASP A 71 12.70 -0.49 30.81
CA ASP A 71 11.71 0.06 31.71
C ASP A 71 11.27 1.47 31.33
N HIS A 72 12.26 2.36 31.17
CA HIS A 72 11.98 3.77 30.83
C HIS A 72 11.31 3.95 29.46
N ARG A 73 11.65 3.13 28.49
CA ARG A 73 11.05 3.16 27.15
C ARG A 73 9.61 2.66 27.15
N LEU A 74 9.36 1.50 27.81
CA LEU A 74 8.01 0.94 27.91
C LEU A 74 7.06 1.84 28.68
N ARG A 75 7.51 2.44 29.80
CA ARG A 75 6.73 3.42 30.56
C ARG A 75 6.30 4.63 29.71
N ARG A 76 7.07 4.99 28.68
CA ARG A 76 6.74 6.06 27.72
C ARG A 76 5.92 5.57 26.51
N GLY A 77 5.54 4.29 26.46
CA GLY A 77 4.85 3.71 25.32
C GLY A 77 5.69 3.69 24.05
N LEU A 78 6.99 3.40 24.17
CA LEU A 78 7.91 3.33 23.02
C LEU A 78 8.20 1.88 22.65
N THR A 79 8.04 1.54 21.38
CA THR A 79 8.49 0.25 20.84
C THR A 79 9.96 0.03 21.17
N THR A 80 10.29 -1.15 21.66
CA THR A 80 11.63 -1.48 22.12
C THR A 80 12.01 -2.89 21.65
N VAL A 81 13.20 -3.05 21.10
CA VAL A 81 13.76 -4.33 20.69
C VAL A 81 14.93 -4.68 21.59
N VAL A 82 14.85 -5.78 22.28
CA VAL A 82 15.93 -6.31 23.11
C VAL A 82 16.79 -7.24 22.27
N ASP A 83 17.96 -6.74 21.86
CA ASP A 83 18.95 -7.49 21.07
C ASP A 83 20.02 -8.09 21.99
N THR A 84 19.72 -9.30 22.45
CA THR A 84 20.59 -10.14 23.28
C THR A 84 20.58 -11.57 22.75
N LEU A 85 21.21 -12.50 23.46
CA LEU A 85 21.01 -13.92 23.19
C LEU A 85 19.57 -14.38 23.46
N GLY A 86 18.94 -13.80 24.50
CA GLY A 86 17.61 -14.17 24.92
C GLY A 86 17.46 -15.61 25.41
N LEU A 87 18.56 -16.29 25.76
CA LEU A 87 18.54 -17.72 26.13
C LEU A 87 18.30 -17.96 27.64
N ASP A 88 18.29 -16.91 28.45
CA ASP A 88 18.03 -16.95 29.88
C ASP A 88 16.55 -16.84 30.18
N ASP A 89 15.98 -17.82 30.87
CA ASP A 89 14.55 -17.95 31.14
C ASP A 89 14.05 -16.86 32.12
N GLU A 90 14.86 -16.51 33.15
CA GLU A 90 14.49 -15.51 34.14
C GLU A 90 14.44 -14.12 33.51
N ARG A 91 15.40 -13.79 32.65
CA ARG A 91 15.40 -12.53 31.91
C ARG A 91 14.21 -12.41 30.97
N ARG A 92 13.87 -13.47 30.23
CA ARG A 92 12.68 -13.45 29.39
C ARG A 92 11.39 -13.26 30.21
N ALA A 93 11.32 -13.90 31.39
CA ALA A 93 10.21 -13.69 32.31
C ALA A 93 10.17 -12.24 32.85
N GLY A 94 11.32 -11.65 33.16
CA GLY A 94 11.45 -10.26 33.55
C GLY A 94 10.93 -9.30 32.49
N TYR A 95 11.31 -9.49 31.22
CA TYR A 95 10.82 -8.66 30.11
C TYR A 95 9.31 -8.73 29.93
N ARG A 96 8.71 -9.93 30.02
CA ARG A 96 7.25 -10.10 29.98
C ARG A 96 6.57 -9.41 31.18
N GLY A 97 7.18 -9.48 32.37
CA GLY A 97 6.67 -8.83 33.57
C GLY A 97 6.62 -7.31 33.41
N VAL A 98 7.70 -6.69 32.96
CA VAL A 98 7.78 -5.23 32.74
C VAL A 98 6.81 -4.81 31.61
N ALA A 99 6.72 -5.59 30.52
CA ALA A 99 5.78 -5.31 29.45
C ALA A 99 4.32 -5.35 29.94
N ALA A 100 3.96 -6.36 30.75
CA ALA A 100 2.64 -6.50 31.33
C ALA A 100 2.30 -5.35 32.32
N GLU A 101 3.28 -4.89 33.10
CA GLU A 101 3.10 -3.75 34.02
C GLU A 101 2.66 -2.49 33.29
N TYR A 102 3.23 -2.24 32.09
CA TYR A 102 2.89 -1.06 31.27
C TYR A 102 1.80 -1.34 30.21
N GLY A 103 1.22 -2.53 30.18
CA GLY A 103 0.19 -2.90 29.22
C GLY A 103 0.69 -2.92 27.78
N VAL A 104 1.99 -3.21 27.57
CA VAL A 104 2.63 -3.25 26.28
C VAL A 104 2.76 -4.70 25.82
N PRO A 105 2.30 -5.08 24.60
CA PRO A 105 2.48 -6.42 24.08
C PRO A 105 3.94 -6.85 24.01
N CYS A 106 4.24 -8.09 24.45
CA CYS A 106 5.59 -8.67 24.45
C CYS A 106 5.68 -9.80 23.43
N VAL A 107 6.55 -9.64 22.42
CA VAL A 107 6.70 -10.56 21.31
C VAL A 107 8.09 -11.16 21.32
N ALA A 108 8.21 -12.49 21.24
CA ALA A 108 9.49 -13.15 21.02
C ALA A 108 9.71 -13.41 19.53
N VAL A 109 10.96 -13.24 19.08
CA VAL A 109 11.39 -13.67 17.73
C VAL A 109 12.51 -14.70 17.89
N GLY A 110 12.22 -15.95 17.55
CA GLY A 110 13.11 -17.08 17.67
C GLY A 110 13.92 -17.30 16.37
N PHE A 111 15.25 -17.21 16.46
CA PHE A 111 16.14 -17.37 15.32
C PHE A 111 16.70 -18.79 15.27
N ASP A 112 16.16 -19.59 14.37
CA ASP A 112 16.64 -20.94 14.10
C ASP A 112 17.53 -20.95 12.84
N LEU A 113 18.71 -21.55 12.97
CA LEU A 113 19.68 -21.67 11.89
C LEU A 113 20.48 -22.96 12.06
N PRO A 114 20.81 -23.70 11.00
CA PRO A 114 21.72 -24.86 11.10
C PRO A 114 23.04 -24.51 11.76
N VAL A 115 23.49 -25.33 12.70
CA VAL A 115 24.71 -25.11 13.50
C VAL A 115 25.91 -24.82 12.61
N GLU A 116 26.05 -25.55 11.49
CA GLU A 116 27.19 -25.38 10.57
C GLU A 116 27.17 -24.00 9.89
N THR A 117 25.96 -23.46 9.57
CA THR A 117 25.83 -22.10 9.02
C THR A 117 26.22 -21.06 10.08
N GLY A 118 25.76 -21.25 11.33
CA GLY A 118 26.18 -20.40 12.46
C GLY A 118 27.67 -20.39 12.69
N ARG A 119 28.31 -21.57 12.61
CA ARG A 119 29.78 -21.72 12.70
C ARG A 119 30.50 -21.01 11.55
N ALA A 120 30.01 -21.12 10.32
CA ALA A 120 30.58 -20.42 9.17
C ALA A 120 30.56 -18.92 9.36
N ARG A 121 29.38 -18.35 9.71
CA ARG A 121 29.23 -16.92 9.98
C ARG A 121 30.06 -16.43 11.17
N ASN A 122 30.21 -17.26 12.21
CA ASN A 122 31.04 -16.90 13.35
C ASN A 122 32.53 -16.75 12.95
N ARG A 123 33.05 -17.56 12.03
CA ARG A 123 34.42 -17.44 11.54
C ARG A 123 34.68 -16.15 10.74
N GLU A 124 33.65 -15.57 10.15
CA GLU A 124 33.71 -14.33 9.37
C GLU A 124 33.63 -13.07 10.25
N ARG A 125 33.38 -13.22 11.56
CA ARG A 125 33.33 -12.08 12.49
C ARG A 125 34.70 -11.51 12.74
N THR A 126 34.80 -10.23 12.98
CA THR A 126 36.03 -9.54 13.42
C THR A 126 36.56 -10.16 14.72
N HIS A 127 35.65 -10.49 15.65
CA HIS A 127 35.95 -11.16 16.91
C HIS A 127 35.11 -12.43 17.01
N PRO A 128 35.62 -13.60 16.51
CA PRO A 128 34.87 -14.85 16.56
C PRO A 128 34.76 -15.38 18.00
N LEU A 129 33.59 -15.87 18.35
CA LEU A 129 33.39 -16.59 19.61
C LEU A 129 34.13 -17.92 19.60
N PRO A 130 34.66 -18.39 20.77
CA PRO A 130 35.19 -19.73 20.92
C PRO A 130 34.18 -20.79 20.48
N ALA A 131 34.62 -21.83 19.78
CA ALA A 131 33.73 -22.86 19.24
C ALA A 131 32.90 -23.58 20.32
N THR A 132 33.50 -23.73 21.52
CA THR A 132 32.82 -24.32 22.69
C THR A 132 31.69 -23.46 23.20
N ALA A 133 31.89 -22.14 23.28
CA ALA A 133 30.84 -21.16 23.70
C ALA A 133 29.72 -21.13 22.69
N LEU A 134 30.03 -21.07 21.38
CA LEU A 134 29.01 -21.10 20.35
C LEU A 134 28.21 -22.41 20.38
N LYS A 135 28.87 -23.55 20.56
CA LYS A 135 28.16 -24.83 20.69
C LYS A 135 27.22 -24.85 21.88
N GLN A 136 27.64 -24.36 23.04
CA GLN A 136 26.77 -24.27 24.24
C GLN A 136 25.54 -23.39 23.98
N GLN A 137 25.68 -22.30 23.23
CA GLN A 137 24.56 -21.45 22.85
C GLN A 137 23.56 -22.19 21.93
N PHE A 138 24.03 -22.99 20.98
CA PHE A 138 23.14 -23.78 20.12
C PHE A 138 22.48 -24.92 20.89
N ASP A 139 23.16 -25.59 21.80
CA ASP A 139 22.59 -26.63 22.66
C ASP A 139 21.50 -26.01 23.54
N ARG A 140 21.73 -24.85 24.14
CA ARG A 140 20.74 -24.14 24.96
C ARG A 140 19.57 -23.65 24.13
N TRP A 141 19.81 -23.18 22.91
CA TRP A 141 18.76 -22.76 21.99
C TRP A 141 17.79 -23.90 21.66
N ALA A 142 18.29 -25.09 21.42
CA ALA A 142 17.43 -26.25 21.15
C ALA A 142 16.45 -26.52 22.30
N GLU A 143 16.89 -26.36 23.57
CA GLU A 143 16.01 -26.51 24.75
C GLU A 143 14.99 -25.36 24.87
N VAL A 144 15.41 -24.12 24.57
CA VAL A 144 14.56 -22.92 24.68
C VAL A 144 13.52 -22.90 23.57
N ARG A 145 13.90 -23.20 22.33
CA ARG A 145 13.02 -23.20 21.16
C ARG A 145 11.74 -24.01 21.39
N ASP A 146 11.89 -25.23 21.93
CA ASP A 146 10.77 -26.15 22.10
C ASP A 146 9.79 -25.72 23.21
N ARG A 147 10.17 -24.73 24.05
CA ARG A 147 9.36 -24.22 25.17
C ARG A 147 8.87 -22.79 24.97
N LEU A 148 9.46 -22.06 24.01
CA LEU A 148 9.26 -20.62 23.85
C LEU A 148 7.77 -20.23 23.67
N ASP A 149 7.01 -21.02 22.91
CA ASP A 149 5.56 -20.82 22.70
C ASP A 149 4.74 -20.93 24.00
N GLY A 150 5.23 -21.73 24.97
CA GLY A 150 4.57 -21.93 26.26
C GLY A 150 4.98 -20.94 27.35
N GLU A 151 5.89 -20.01 27.10
CA GLU A 151 6.41 -19.10 28.11
C GLU A 151 5.49 -17.89 28.41
N GLY A 152 4.42 -17.69 27.63
CA GLY A 152 3.45 -16.61 27.85
C GLY A 152 3.83 -15.28 27.21
N PHE A 153 4.56 -15.29 26.10
CA PHE A 153 4.63 -14.16 25.19
C PHE A 153 3.29 -13.97 24.48
N ASP A 154 2.91 -12.74 24.17
CA ASP A 154 1.68 -12.47 23.40
C ASP A 154 1.75 -13.10 22.01
N ARG A 155 2.96 -13.17 21.44
CA ARG A 155 3.24 -13.88 20.18
C ARG A 155 4.68 -14.40 20.16
N VAL A 156 4.87 -15.54 19.51
CA VAL A 156 6.20 -16.06 19.16
C VAL A 156 6.30 -16.13 17.65
N LEU A 157 7.35 -15.57 17.09
CA LEU A 157 7.57 -15.44 15.65
C LEU A 157 8.89 -16.10 15.24
N THR A 158 8.96 -16.57 14.01
CA THR A 158 10.21 -16.80 13.30
C THR A 158 10.70 -15.47 12.66
N PRO A 159 11.96 -15.33 12.25
CA PRO A 159 12.47 -14.10 11.64
C PRO A 159 11.90 -13.89 10.23
N VAL A 160 10.65 -13.45 10.17
CA VAL A 160 9.94 -13.03 8.96
C VAL A 160 9.98 -11.52 8.82
N SER A 161 9.58 -11.00 7.67
CA SER A 161 9.35 -9.56 7.52
C SER A 161 8.26 -9.10 8.47
N VAL A 162 8.54 -8.05 9.25
CA VAL A 162 7.58 -7.49 10.21
C VAL A 162 7.28 -6.04 9.90
N ARG A 163 6.05 -5.62 10.21
CA ARG A 163 5.61 -4.24 10.10
C ARG A 163 5.03 -3.78 11.43
N GLN A 164 5.41 -2.60 11.86
CA GLN A 164 4.85 -1.93 13.02
C GLN A 164 3.49 -1.31 12.68
N VAL A 165 2.45 -1.64 13.46
CA VAL A 165 1.07 -1.16 13.28
C VAL A 165 0.52 -0.70 14.63
N PRO A 166 -0.16 0.47 14.74
CA PRO A 166 -0.79 0.88 15.98
C PRO A 166 -1.65 -0.24 16.59
N ALA A 167 -1.52 -0.47 17.89
CA ALA A 167 -2.12 -1.63 18.59
C ALA A 167 -3.64 -1.75 18.35
N HIS A 168 -4.37 -0.62 18.37
CA HIS A 168 -5.81 -0.58 18.09
C HIS A 168 -6.19 -0.97 16.66
N LEU A 169 -5.24 -0.98 15.72
CA LEU A 169 -5.45 -1.40 14.33
C LEU A 169 -5.06 -2.87 14.10
N THR A 170 -4.29 -3.48 15.00
CA THR A 170 -3.84 -4.88 14.84
C THR A 170 -5.01 -5.86 14.86
N GLU A 171 -6.03 -5.63 15.70
CA GLU A 171 -7.24 -6.45 15.75
C GLU A 171 -8.21 -6.14 14.60
N ALA A 172 -8.34 -4.88 14.21
CA ALA A 172 -9.22 -4.44 13.13
C ALA A 172 -8.77 -5.00 11.77
N VAL A 173 -7.47 -4.98 11.51
CA VAL A 173 -6.85 -5.42 10.26
C VAL A 173 -7.02 -6.93 10.02
N SER A 174 -7.07 -7.75 11.09
CA SER A 174 -7.37 -9.18 10.95
C SER A 174 -8.78 -9.47 10.45
N ARG A 175 -9.69 -8.48 10.50
CA ARG A 175 -11.10 -8.62 10.13
C ARG A 175 -11.45 -8.05 8.74
N ARG A 176 -10.54 -7.30 8.09
CA ARG A 176 -10.85 -6.48 6.90
C ARG A 176 -9.81 -6.58 5.79
N ALA A 177 -9.27 -7.78 5.52
CA ALA A 177 -8.40 -7.95 4.36
C ALA A 177 -9.15 -7.54 3.07
N PRO A 178 -8.53 -6.78 2.15
CA PRO A 178 -9.11 -6.54 0.84
C PRO A 178 -9.51 -7.86 0.18
N THR A 179 -10.63 -7.89 -0.52
CA THR A 179 -11.04 -9.07 -1.27
C THR A 179 -10.06 -9.22 -2.44
N GLU A 180 -9.13 -10.14 -2.33
CA GLU A 180 -8.29 -10.52 -3.46
C GLU A 180 -9.16 -11.32 -4.44
N ALA A 181 -9.25 -10.85 -5.67
CA ALA A 181 -9.88 -11.61 -6.72
C ALA A 181 -9.04 -12.87 -7.02
N PRO A 182 -9.66 -14.00 -7.37
CA PRO A 182 -8.92 -15.19 -7.78
C PRO A 182 -7.89 -14.86 -8.86
N PRO A 183 -6.72 -15.51 -8.87
CA PRO A 183 -5.72 -15.30 -9.92
C PRO A 183 -6.34 -15.49 -11.31
N GLY A 184 -6.24 -14.45 -12.16
CA GLY A 184 -6.77 -14.46 -13.52
C GLY A 184 -8.22 -13.95 -13.67
N ALA A 185 -8.95 -13.66 -12.57
CA ALA A 185 -10.26 -13.02 -12.64
C ALA A 185 -10.13 -11.53 -12.99
N VAL A 186 -11.03 -11.02 -13.84
CA VAL A 186 -11.11 -9.59 -14.12
C VAL A 186 -11.73 -8.87 -12.92
N ARG A 187 -11.13 -7.74 -12.53
CA ARG A 187 -11.62 -6.89 -11.45
C ARG A 187 -12.47 -5.75 -11.99
N PHE A 188 -13.37 -5.24 -11.14
CA PHE A 188 -14.20 -4.10 -11.48
C PHE A 188 -13.96 -2.95 -10.51
N GLY A 189 -13.80 -1.74 -11.05
CA GLY A 189 -13.64 -0.50 -10.30
C GLY A 189 -14.72 0.51 -10.65
N LEU A 190 -15.22 1.25 -9.66
CA LEU A 190 -16.10 2.39 -9.88
C LEU A 190 -15.26 3.69 -9.77
N HIS A 191 -15.38 4.56 -10.78
CA HIS A 191 -14.78 5.88 -10.79
C HIS A 191 -15.83 6.96 -10.59
N VAL A 192 -15.74 7.68 -9.48
CA VAL A 192 -16.60 8.84 -9.17
C VAL A 192 -15.96 10.10 -9.73
N SER A 193 -16.53 10.62 -10.81
CA SER A 193 -16.06 11.81 -11.53
C SER A 193 -16.95 13.04 -11.36
N ALA A 194 -18.11 12.88 -10.72
CA ALA A 194 -19.07 13.95 -10.45
C ALA A 194 -19.78 13.68 -9.13
N PHE A 195 -20.32 14.75 -8.51
CA PHE A 195 -21.01 14.70 -7.23
C PHE A 195 -22.39 15.35 -7.38
N PRO A 196 -23.33 14.71 -8.12
CA PRO A 196 -24.59 15.34 -8.55
C PRO A 196 -25.73 15.25 -7.51
N TRP A 197 -25.47 14.72 -6.33
CA TRP A 197 -26.48 14.55 -5.29
C TRP A 197 -26.78 15.85 -4.55
N GLU A 198 -28.03 16.01 -4.10
CA GLU A 198 -28.44 17.12 -3.24
C GLU A 198 -27.74 17.01 -1.87
N ASP A 199 -27.75 15.84 -1.25
CA ASP A 199 -26.87 15.48 -0.14
C ASP A 199 -25.68 14.69 -0.69
N ILE A 200 -24.56 15.39 -0.88
CA ILE A 200 -23.36 14.81 -1.47
C ILE A 200 -22.75 13.72 -0.56
N ALA A 201 -22.78 13.92 0.75
CA ALA A 201 -22.18 12.99 1.69
C ALA A 201 -22.94 11.66 1.72
N GLU A 202 -24.27 11.73 1.81
CA GLU A 202 -25.17 10.56 1.78
C GLU A 202 -25.11 9.85 0.43
N GLY A 203 -25.19 10.60 -0.68
CA GLY A 203 -25.15 10.05 -2.03
C GLY A 203 -23.83 9.31 -2.32
N LEU A 204 -22.72 9.88 -1.88
CA LEU A 204 -21.40 9.26 -2.02
C LEU A 204 -21.29 7.97 -1.19
N ALA A 205 -21.73 7.98 0.07
CA ALA A 205 -21.72 6.81 0.95
C ALA A 205 -22.62 5.68 0.42
N THR A 206 -23.84 6.01 0.00
CA THR A 206 -24.80 5.04 -0.58
C THR A 206 -24.25 4.42 -1.86
N THR A 207 -23.66 5.23 -2.75
CA THR A 207 -23.04 4.73 -3.99
C THR A 207 -21.86 3.78 -3.69
N ALA A 208 -21.06 4.11 -2.71
CA ALA A 208 -19.93 3.26 -2.32
C ALA A 208 -20.38 1.91 -1.74
N ALA A 209 -21.39 1.92 -0.86
CA ALA A 209 -21.96 0.70 -0.29
C ALA A 209 -22.60 -0.19 -1.39
N ALA A 210 -23.31 0.41 -2.34
CA ALA A 210 -23.87 -0.30 -3.50
C ALA A 210 -22.76 -0.93 -4.38
N ALA A 211 -21.65 -0.21 -4.59
CA ALA A 211 -20.51 -0.75 -5.34
C ALA A 211 -19.90 -1.97 -4.65
N GLU A 212 -19.67 -1.92 -3.33
CA GLU A 212 -19.21 -3.09 -2.57
C GLU A 212 -20.20 -4.27 -2.65
N ALA A 213 -21.50 -3.99 -2.57
CA ALA A 213 -22.55 -5.01 -2.65
C ALA A 213 -22.63 -5.65 -4.05
N ALA A 214 -22.44 -4.85 -5.10
CA ALA A 214 -22.41 -5.31 -6.50
C ALA A 214 -21.13 -6.06 -6.88
N GLY A 215 -20.13 -6.17 -5.97
CA GLY A 215 -18.89 -6.92 -6.18
C GLY A 215 -17.75 -6.10 -6.81
N PHE A 216 -17.84 -4.78 -6.82
CA PHE A 216 -16.69 -3.95 -7.19
C PHE A 216 -15.55 -4.13 -6.18
N THR A 217 -14.32 -4.11 -6.67
CA THR A 217 -13.11 -4.32 -5.87
C THR A 217 -12.32 -3.04 -5.62
N SER A 218 -12.63 -1.96 -6.33
CA SER A 218 -11.98 -0.66 -6.16
C SER A 218 -12.93 0.51 -6.34
N LEU A 219 -12.71 1.57 -5.58
CA LEU A 219 -13.34 2.89 -5.76
C LEU A 219 -12.27 3.92 -6.07
N TRP A 220 -12.51 4.68 -7.10
CA TRP A 220 -11.63 5.72 -7.58
C TRP A 220 -12.33 7.06 -7.61
N VAL A 221 -11.64 8.11 -7.20
CA VAL A 221 -12.14 9.49 -7.29
C VAL A 221 -11.26 10.28 -8.25
N MET A 222 -11.89 11.13 -9.04
CA MET A 222 -11.14 12.01 -9.96
C MET A 222 -10.40 13.09 -9.16
N ASP A 223 -9.07 13.21 -9.36
CA ASP A 223 -8.28 14.25 -8.69
C ASP A 223 -8.24 15.52 -9.54
N HIS A 224 -9.38 16.24 -9.49
CA HIS A 224 -9.52 17.61 -9.92
C HIS A 224 -10.15 18.43 -8.79
N VAL A 225 -9.89 19.71 -8.73
CA VAL A 225 -10.44 20.64 -7.71
C VAL A 225 -11.50 21.56 -8.30
N ARG A 226 -11.77 21.41 -9.58
CA ARG A 226 -12.90 21.97 -10.32
C ARG A 226 -13.33 20.99 -11.40
N GLN A 227 -14.61 21.07 -11.80
CA GLN A 227 -15.11 20.14 -12.80
C GLN A 227 -14.48 20.40 -14.18
N ILE A 228 -14.21 19.33 -14.90
CA ILE A 228 -13.62 19.36 -16.25
C ILE A 228 -14.71 19.36 -17.31
N PRO A 229 -14.49 20.04 -18.46
CA PRO A 229 -15.49 20.18 -19.52
C PRO A 229 -15.99 18.87 -20.14
N GLN A 230 -15.21 17.79 -20.01
CA GLN A 230 -15.57 16.46 -20.51
C GLN A 230 -16.64 15.76 -19.64
N VAL A 231 -16.81 16.20 -18.38
CA VAL A 231 -17.72 15.58 -17.41
C VAL A 231 -18.88 16.50 -17.06
N GLY A 232 -18.60 17.79 -16.80
CA GLY A 232 -19.63 18.71 -16.36
C GLY A 232 -19.23 20.17 -16.55
N ARG A 233 -19.87 21.06 -15.79
CA ARG A 233 -19.64 22.51 -15.84
C ARG A 233 -18.68 22.96 -14.76
N ASP A 234 -17.97 24.05 -14.99
CA ASP A 234 -16.96 24.61 -14.07
C ASP A 234 -17.44 24.80 -12.62
N TRP A 235 -18.72 24.99 -12.42
CA TRP A 235 -19.36 25.22 -11.10
C TRP A 235 -20.15 24.02 -10.56
N ASP A 236 -20.11 22.88 -11.23
CA ASP A 236 -20.66 21.66 -10.66
C ASP A 236 -19.79 21.24 -9.47
N PRO A 237 -20.39 20.71 -8.38
CA PRO A 237 -19.65 20.35 -7.17
C PRO A 237 -18.48 19.41 -7.47
N MET A 238 -17.34 19.70 -6.84
CA MET A 238 -16.14 18.89 -6.95
C MET A 238 -15.48 18.81 -5.57
N LEU A 239 -15.45 17.61 -4.99
CA LEU A 239 -14.81 17.38 -3.70
C LEU A 239 -13.29 17.25 -3.86
N GLU A 240 -12.54 17.67 -2.83
CA GLU A 240 -11.12 17.36 -2.76
C GLU A 240 -10.96 15.84 -2.60
N PRO A 241 -10.23 15.17 -3.51
CA PRO A 241 -10.31 13.72 -3.67
C PRO A 241 -9.84 12.92 -2.45
N TYR A 242 -8.77 13.32 -1.77
CA TYR A 242 -8.29 12.57 -0.61
C TYR A 242 -9.17 12.75 0.62
N THR A 243 -9.82 13.89 0.76
CA THR A 243 -10.88 14.10 1.77
C THR A 243 -12.09 13.22 1.46
N ALA A 244 -12.52 13.13 0.19
CA ALA A 244 -13.58 12.23 -0.23
C ALA A 244 -13.19 10.74 -0.04
N LEU A 245 -11.96 10.36 -0.34
CA LEU A 245 -11.45 9.01 -0.11
C LEU A 245 -11.40 8.63 1.38
N ALA A 246 -11.08 9.58 2.26
CA ALA A 246 -11.14 9.35 3.71
C ALA A 246 -12.59 9.13 4.20
N TRP A 247 -13.56 9.88 3.64
CA TRP A 247 -14.97 9.63 3.88
C TRP A 247 -15.41 8.25 3.39
N LEU A 248 -15.02 7.87 2.17
CA LEU A 248 -15.26 6.54 1.60
C LEU A 248 -14.64 5.42 2.44
N ALA A 249 -13.45 5.63 3.01
CA ALA A 249 -12.80 4.67 3.88
C ALA A 249 -13.63 4.32 5.12
N ALA A 250 -14.37 5.30 5.67
CA ALA A 250 -15.26 5.08 6.81
C ALA A 250 -16.57 4.36 6.44
N HIS A 251 -17.00 4.42 5.16
CA HIS A 251 -18.28 3.88 4.67
C HIS A 251 -18.13 2.59 3.85
N THR A 252 -16.92 2.06 3.73
CA THR A 252 -16.60 0.83 3.00
C THR A 252 -15.71 -0.08 3.82
N THR A 253 -15.68 -1.38 3.48
CA THR A 253 -14.93 -2.37 4.28
C THR A 253 -13.92 -3.19 3.47
N ARG A 254 -14.13 -3.34 2.16
CA ARG A 254 -13.35 -4.25 1.30
C ARG A 254 -12.69 -3.59 0.11
N VAL A 255 -13.39 -2.66 -0.56
CA VAL A 255 -12.88 -2.01 -1.77
C VAL A 255 -11.60 -1.24 -1.51
N THR A 256 -10.67 -1.32 -2.43
CA THR A 256 -9.49 -0.45 -2.42
C THR A 256 -9.85 0.95 -2.86
N LEU A 257 -9.11 1.95 -2.38
CA LEU A 257 -9.44 3.36 -2.50
C LEU A 257 -8.27 4.15 -3.11
N GLY A 258 -8.52 4.92 -4.16
CA GLY A 258 -7.48 5.71 -4.80
C GLY A 258 -7.98 6.87 -5.64
N ALA A 259 -7.09 7.81 -5.93
CA ALA A 259 -7.35 8.84 -6.94
C ALA A 259 -6.93 8.31 -8.33
N LEU A 260 -7.76 8.54 -9.33
CA LEU A 260 -7.49 8.15 -10.72
C LEU A 260 -7.52 9.40 -11.63
N VAL A 261 -6.41 10.10 -11.80
CA VAL A 261 -5.13 9.96 -11.10
C VAL A 261 -4.69 11.32 -10.58
N THR A 262 -3.91 11.34 -9.49
CA THR A 262 -3.33 12.59 -8.96
C THR A 262 -2.31 13.16 -9.93
N PRO A 263 -2.49 14.40 -10.40
CA PRO A 263 -1.45 15.12 -11.11
C PRO A 263 -0.24 15.35 -10.20
N VAL A 264 0.95 14.97 -10.65
CA VAL A 264 2.18 15.12 -9.86
C VAL A 264 2.48 16.59 -9.48
N THR A 265 1.85 17.52 -10.17
CA THR A 265 1.98 18.98 -9.98
C THR A 265 1.05 19.57 -8.92
N PHE A 266 0.04 18.82 -8.42
CA PHE A 266 -0.97 19.37 -7.50
C PHE A 266 -0.50 19.46 -6.05
N ARG A 267 0.38 18.54 -5.65
CA ARG A 267 0.85 18.44 -4.25
C ARG A 267 2.35 18.25 -4.19
N ASN A 268 2.96 18.77 -3.14
CA ASN A 268 4.32 18.37 -2.79
C ASN A 268 4.39 16.86 -2.58
N VAL A 269 5.40 16.19 -3.12
CA VAL A 269 5.52 14.72 -3.09
C VAL A 269 5.60 14.17 -1.67
N GLY A 270 6.29 14.87 -0.75
CA GLY A 270 6.33 14.49 0.66
C GLY A 270 4.95 14.60 1.34
N LEU A 271 4.18 15.65 1.02
CA LEU A 271 2.80 15.78 1.50
C LEU A 271 1.91 14.69 0.92
N LEU A 272 2.04 14.39 -0.38
CA LEU A 272 1.29 13.31 -1.04
C LEU A 272 1.58 11.96 -0.38
N ALA A 273 2.85 11.66 -0.11
CA ALA A 273 3.24 10.45 0.61
C ALA A 273 2.54 10.35 1.97
N LYS A 274 2.49 11.47 2.72
CA LYS A 274 1.81 11.55 4.01
C LYS A 274 0.31 11.32 3.90
N VAL A 275 -0.34 11.95 2.92
CA VAL A 275 -1.79 11.82 2.68
C VAL A 275 -2.15 10.36 2.36
N ILE A 276 -1.40 9.72 1.46
CA ILE A 276 -1.63 8.32 1.06
C ILE A 276 -1.36 7.36 2.23
N ALA A 277 -0.27 7.56 2.98
CA ALA A 277 -0.01 6.75 4.18
C ALA A 277 -1.13 6.91 5.23
N THR A 278 -1.68 8.12 5.38
CA THR A 278 -2.82 8.37 6.27
C THR A 278 -4.06 7.64 5.77
N LEU A 279 -4.38 7.76 4.47
CA LEU A 279 -5.50 7.04 3.86
C LEU A 279 -5.36 5.53 4.06
N ASP A 280 -4.16 5.00 3.89
CA ASP A 280 -3.88 3.57 4.07
C ASP A 280 -4.17 3.12 5.51
N VAL A 281 -3.73 3.90 6.48
CA VAL A 281 -3.97 3.61 7.91
C VAL A 281 -5.47 3.67 8.24
N VAL A 282 -6.18 4.75 7.85
CA VAL A 282 -7.60 4.91 8.21
C VAL A 282 -8.54 4.01 7.40
N SER A 283 -8.07 3.46 6.29
CA SER A 283 -8.80 2.50 5.46
C SER A 283 -8.45 1.04 5.74
N ASP A 284 -7.60 0.75 6.72
CA ASP A 284 -7.16 -0.61 7.00
C ASP A 284 -6.38 -1.26 5.84
N GLY A 285 -5.41 -0.54 5.28
CA GLY A 285 -4.53 -1.09 4.24
C GLY A 285 -5.17 -1.19 2.85
N ARG A 286 -6.15 -0.31 2.53
CA ARG A 286 -6.87 -0.32 1.26
C ARG A 286 -6.48 0.81 0.30
N ALA A 287 -5.50 1.65 0.64
CA ALA A 287 -5.11 2.74 -0.24
C ALA A 287 -4.38 2.26 -1.50
N ARG A 288 -4.62 2.95 -2.61
CA ARG A 288 -3.89 2.85 -3.87
C ARG A 288 -3.42 4.24 -4.30
N CYS A 289 -2.21 4.32 -4.83
CA CYS A 289 -1.62 5.58 -5.29
C CYS A 289 -1.73 5.69 -6.81
N GLY A 290 -2.68 6.46 -7.32
CA GLY A 290 -2.74 6.78 -8.73
C GLY A 290 -1.98 8.08 -9.04
N LEU A 291 -1.03 8.04 -9.96
CA LEU A 291 -0.21 9.18 -10.36
C LEU A 291 -0.26 9.43 -11.86
N GLY A 292 -0.26 10.70 -12.23
CA GLY A 292 -0.22 11.12 -13.61
C GLY A 292 0.54 12.43 -13.83
N LEU A 293 0.74 12.76 -15.09
CA LEU A 293 1.52 13.92 -15.50
C LEU A 293 0.84 15.28 -15.23
N GLY A 294 -0.50 15.28 -15.11
CA GLY A 294 -1.29 16.50 -15.17
C GLY A 294 -1.45 17.02 -16.61
N TRP A 295 -2.63 17.54 -16.92
CA TRP A 295 -2.93 18.00 -18.29
C TRP A 295 -3.75 19.30 -18.34
N TYR A 296 -4.53 19.61 -17.29
CA TYR A 296 -5.49 20.71 -17.28
C TYR A 296 -4.85 22.00 -16.75
N GLU A 297 -4.18 22.74 -17.64
CA GLU A 297 -3.47 23.99 -17.32
C GLU A 297 -4.38 25.05 -16.72
N ARG A 298 -5.63 25.16 -17.20
CA ARG A 298 -6.60 26.16 -16.71
C ARG A 298 -6.88 26.00 -15.21
N GLU A 299 -6.88 24.78 -14.72
CA GLU A 299 -7.06 24.50 -13.28
C GLU A 299 -5.84 24.96 -12.48
N HIS A 300 -4.64 24.66 -12.94
CA HIS A 300 -3.41 25.13 -12.30
C HIS A 300 -3.39 26.64 -12.20
N THR A 301 -3.70 27.33 -13.30
CA THR A 301 -3.74 28.80 -13.34
C THR A 301 -4.80 29.35 -12.37
N ALA A 302 -5.99 28.75 -12.31
CA ALA A 302 -7.08 29.21 -11.47
C ALA A 302 -6.76 29.11 -9.97
N TYR A 303 -5.96 28.13 -9.56
CA TYR A 303 -5.55 27.90 -8.18
C TYR A 303 -4.14 28.43 -7.86
N GLY A 304 -3.50 29.12 -8.80
CA GLY A 304 -2.16 29.70 -8.60
C GLY A 304 -1.03 28.66 -8.54
N TRP A 305 -1.26 27.48 -9.11
CA TRP A 305 -0.25 26.42 -9.16
C TRP A 305 0.60 26.51 -10.41
N ALA A 306 1.86 26.14 -10.28
CA ALA A 306 2.76 26.07 -11.41
C ALA A 306 2.32 24.95 -12.38
N PHE A 307 2.39 25.23 -13.69
CA PHE A 307 2.20 24.24 -14.74
C PHE A 307 3.49 24.15 -15.59
N PRO A 308 4.49 23.38 -15.12
CA PRO A 308 5.76 23.28 -15.80
C PRO A 308 5.63 22.68 -17.21
N PRO A 309 6.61 22.90 -18.10
CA PRO A 309 6.69 22.23 -19.40
C PRO A 309 6.66 20.70 -19.25
N VAL A 310 6.17 20.02 -20.30
CA VAL A 310 6.02 18.55 -20.31
C VAL A 310 7.30 17.80 -19.89
N PRO A 311 8.52 18.18 -20.33
CA PRO A 311 9.75 17.50 -19.91
C PRO A 311 9.97 17.55 -18.39
N ASP A 312 9.69 18.69 -17.76
CA ASP A 312 9.90 18.92 -16.33
C ASP A 312 8.86 18.16 -15.50
N ARG A 313 7.60 18.10 -15.98
CA ARG A 313 6.55 17.28 -15.36
C ARG A 313 6.90 15.79 -15.42
N TYR A 314 7.51 15.31 -16.51
CA TYR A 314 8.01 13.93 -16.58
C TYR A 314 9.17 13.68 -15.61
N ALA A 315 10.09 14.64 -15.46
CA ALA A 315 11.17 14.52 -14.49
C ALA A 315 10.62 14.43 -13.07
N LEU A 316 9.65 15.30 -12.72
CA LEU A 316 9.00 15.27 -11.41
C LEU A 316 8.19 13.99 -11.19
N LEU A 317 7.49 13.47 -12.21
CA LEU A 317 6.76 12.21 -12.12
C LEU A 317 7.70 11.03 -11.87
N GLU A 318 8.83 10.96 -12.59
CA GLU A 318 9.84 9.93 -12.39
C GLU A 318 10.43 9.99 -10.98
N ASP A 319 10.81 11.17 -10.52
CA ASP A 319 11.31 11.39 -9.15
C ASP A 319 10.27 11.01 -8.08
N ALA A 320 8.99 11.34 -8.29
CA ALA A 320 7.92 10.99 -7.37
C ALA A 320 7.71 9.46 -7.28
N LEU A 321 7.71 8.77 -8.43
CA LEU A 321 7.57 7.31 -8.49
C LEU A 321 8.71 6.59 -7.76
N GLU A 322 9.92 7.15 -7.78
CA GLU A 322 11.07 6.61 -7.07
C GLU A 322 11.08 6.99 -5.57
N ALA A 323 10.65 8.20 -5.23
CA ALA A 323 10.71 8.72 -3.85
C ALA A 323 9.59 8.16 -2.95
N LEU A 324 8.36 7.96 -3.48
CA LEU A 324 7.21 7.53 -2.70
C LEU A 324 7.43 6.21 -1.94
N PRO A 325 7.97 5.13 -2.56
CA PRO A 325 8.28 3.90 -1.82
C PRO A 325 9.32 4.11 -0.70
N LYS A 326 10.25 5.05 -0.88
CA LYS A 326 11.26 5.39 0.14
C LYS A 326 10.62 6.14 1.31
N LEU A 327 9.68 7.07 1.04
CA LEU A 327 8.93 7.81 2.05
C LEU A 327 7.97 6.92 2.86
N TRP A 328 7.51 5.80 2.30
CA TRP A 328 6.68 4.80 2.97
C TRP A 328 7.50 3.69 3.64
N GLY A 329 8.74 3.53 3.22
CA GLY A 329 9.66 2.51 3.72
C GLY A 329 10.34 2.88 5.05
N PRO A 330 11.17 1.99 5.58
CA PRO A 330 11.96 2.25 6.77
C PRO A 330 13.15 3.17 6.49
N GLY A 331 13.52 3.93 7.52
CA GLY A 331 14.71 4.77 7.49
C GLY A 331 14.44 6.23 7.17
N ALA A 332 15.50 7.00 7.03
CA ALA A 332 15.50 8.44 6.80
C ALA A 332 16.62 8.82 5.81
N LYS A 333 16.79 8.05 4.74
CA LYS A 333 17.84 8.32 3.74
C LYS A 333 17.45 9.52 2.87
N PRO A 334 18.38 10.39 2.47
CA PRO A 334 18.09 11.44 1.52
C PRO A 334 17.70 10.86 0.15
N PHE A 335 16.90 11.62 -0.58
CA PHE A 335 16.56 11.35 -1.97
C PHE A 335 16.98 12.54 -2.83
N GLU A 336 17.77 12.28 -3.86
CA GLU A 336 18.30 13.22 -4.83
C GLU A 336 17.79 12.86 -6.23
N GLY A 337 16.71 13.51 -6.66
CA GLY A 337 16.15 13.41 -8.00
C GLY A 337 16.59 14.54 -8.90
N ARG A 338 16.03 14.59 -10.11
CA ARG A 338 16.26 15.66 -11.08
C ARG A 338 15.48 16.93 -10.76
N SER A 339 14.30 16.79 -10.16
CA SER A 339 13.34 17.84 -9.86
C SER A 339 12.88 17.82 -8.40
N LEU A 340 13.18 16.75 -7.66
CA LEU A 340 12.80 16.55 -6.28
C LEU A 340 14.03 16.30 -5.41
N HIS A 341 14.10 17.03 -4.29
CA HIS A 341 15.19 17.00 -3.34
C HIS A 341 14.61 16.82 -1.95
N LEU A 342 14.88 15.71 -1.31
CA LEU A 342 14.41 15.40 0.03
C LEU A 342 15.62 15.09 0.92
N PRO A 343 15.96 15.97 1.86
CA PRO A 343 17.07 15.73 2.80
C PRO A 343 16.86 14.48 3.63
N GLU A 344 15.59 14.16 3.91
CA GLU A 344 15.17 12.98 4.68
C GLU A 344 13.91 12.38 4.06
N THR A 345 13.82 11.04 4.03
CA THR A 345 12.62 10.32 3.59
C THR A 345 11.90 9.66 4.78
N ILE A 346 11.73 10.42 5.86
CA ILE A 346 11.05 9.93 7.07
C ILE A 346 9.55 10.18 7.00
N GLY A 347 8.74 9.11 7.16
CA GLY A 347 7.28 9.20 7.14
C GLY A 347 6.62 8.28 8.17
N TYR A 348 5.95 8.87 9.19
CA TYR A 348 5.14 8.14 10.17
C TYR A 348 3.76 8.81 10.32
N PRO A 349 2.64 8.02 10.48
CA PRO A 349 2.65 6.56 10.40
C PRO A 349 3.08 6.09 9.01
N ARG A 350 3.66 4.90 8.95
CA ARG A 350 3.85 4.19 7.68
C ARG A 350 2.52 3.62 7.22
N PRO A 351 2.34 3.35 5.92
CA PRO A 351 1.21 2.56 5.44
C PRO A 351 1.12 1.21 6.17
N LEU A 352 -0.07 0.65 6.28
CA LEU A 352 -0.27 -0.71 6.79
C LEU A 352 0.13 -1.77 5.76
N GLN A 353 -0.02 -1.45 4.49
CA GLN A 353 0.46 -2.30 3.40
C GLN A 353 1.99 -2.33 3.38
N GLU A 354 2.59 -3.46 3.10
CA GLU A 354 4.04 -3.55 2.87
C GLU A 354 4.47 -2.62 1.74
N ARG A 355 3.67 -2.58 0.68
CA ARG A 355 3.82 -1.69 -0.45
C ARG A 355 2.45 -1.15 -0.84
N VAL A 356 2.29 0.17 -0.82
CA VAL A 356 1.10 0.80 -1.41
C VAL A 356 1.18 0.65 -2.92
N PRO A 357 0.19 0.01 -3.57
CA PRO A 357 0.23 -0.18 -5.02
C PRO A 357 0.19 1.17 -5.76
N ILE A 358 1.10 1.35 -6.69
CA ILE A 358 1.20 2.55 -7.53
C ILE A 358 0.61 2.27 -8.91
N LEU A 359 -0.36 3.09 -9.32
CA LEU A 359 -0.93 3.10 -10.65
C LEU A 359 -0.46 4.36 -11.40
N VAL A 360 0.08 4.18 -12.61
CA VAL A 360 0.42 5.31 -13.49
C VAL A 360 -0.70 5.53 -14.49
N GLY A 361 -1.26 6.75 -14.52
CA GLY A 361 -2.29 7.14 -15.48
C GLY A 361 -1.70 7.72 -16.78
N GLY A 362 -2.18 7.22 -17.90
CA GLY A 362 -1.83 7.70 -19.22
C GLY A 362 -1.25 6.64 -20.14
N GLY A 363 -1.40 6.85 -21.45
CA GLY A 363 -1.04 5.86 -22.46
C GLY A 363 0.06 6.30 -23.42
N GLY A 364 0.95 7.20 -23.01
CA GLY A 364 2.09 7.62 -23.82
C GLY A 364 3.12 6.51 -23.97
N GLU A 365 3.20 5.90 -25.17
CA GLU A 365 3.95 4.67 -25.42
C GLU A 365 5.45 4.76 -25.10
N ARG A 366 6.07 5.93 -25.32
CA ARG A 366 7.53 6.10 -25.18
C ARG A 366 7.99 6.46 -23.78
N ARG A 367 7.20 7.22 -23.02
CA ARG A 367 7.60 7.74 -21.70
C ARG A 367 6.72 7.18 -20.59
N THR A 368 5.40 7.38 -20.67
CA THR A 368 4.48 6.98 -19.60
C THR A 368 4.51 5.47 -19.38
N LEU A 369 4.40 4.67 -20.46
CA LEU A 369 4.43 3.20 -20.33
C LEU A 369 5.82 2.69 -19.90
N ARG A 370 6.91 3.38 -20.25
CA ARG A 370 8.25 3.07 -19.74
C ARG A 370 8.36 3.33 -18.22
N LEU A 371 7.81 4.45 -17.73
CA LEU A 371 7.77 4.73 -16.29
C LEU A 371 6.89 3.72 -15.55
N ALA A 372 5.72 3.38 -16.13
CA ALA A 372 4.88 2.33 -15.57
C ALA A 372 5.61 0.98 -15.49
N ALA A 373 6.26 0.56 -16.57
CA ALA A 373 7.06 -0.67 -16.60
C ALA A 373 8.17 -0.69 -15.55
N ARG A 374 8.76 0.46 -15.22
CA ARG A 374 9.89 0.54 -14.28
C ARG A 374 9.46 0.61 -12.82
N TYR A 375 8.38 1.32 -12.51
CA TYR A 375 8.07 1.72 -11.13
C TYR A 375 6.69 1.30 -10.62
N ALA A 376 5.74 1.04 -11.54
CA ALA A 376 4.35 0.86 -11.14
C ALA A 376 3.94 -0.61 -10.97
N ASP A 377 2.84 -0.79 -10.23
CA ASP A 377 2.13 -2.05 -10.05
C ASP A 377 0.92 -2.13 -11.01
N ALA A 378 0.48 -0.98 -11.53
CA ALA A 378 -0.61 -0.91 -12.52
C ALA A 378 -0.44 0.28 -13.47
N VAL A 379 -1.08 0.19 -14.63
CA VAL A 379 -1.21 1.31 -15.58
C VAL A 379 -2.66 1.46 -16.01
N ASN A 380 -3.16 2.71 -16.06
CA ASN A 380 -4.48 2.99 -16.63
C ASN A 380 -4.38 3.40 -18.10
N ILE A 381 -5.04 2.63 -18.96
CA ILE A 381 -5.06 2.83 -20.42
C ILE A 381 -6.49 3.06 -20.87
N MET A 382 -6.74 4.18 -21.55
CA MET A 382 -8.04 4.52 -22.14
C MET A 382 -8.04 4.28 -23.65
N GLY A 383 -9.24 4.04 -24.21
CA GLY A 383 -9.48 3.90 -25.64
C GLY A 383 -10.20 2.61 -26.02
N SER A 384 -10.36 2.36 -27.33
CA SER A 384 -10.97 1.10 -27.82
C SER A 384 -10.07 -0.10 -27.55
N SER A 385 -10.63 -1.32 -27.59
CA SER A 385 -9.89 -2.57 -27.39
C SER A 385 -8.66 -2.70 -28.28
N GLY A 386 -8.73 -2.20 -29.52
CA GLY A 386 -7.58 -2.16 -30.43
C GLY A 386 -6.47 -1.20 -29.99
N VAL A 387 -6.84 -0.02 -29.43
CA VAL A 387 -5.88 0.94 -28.87
C VAL A 387 -5.23 0.36 -27.63
N VAL A 388 -6.01 -0.26 -26.76
CA VAL A 388 -5.55 -0.94 -25.54
C VAL A 388 -4.52 -2.01 -25.86
N ARG A 389 -4.85 -2.92 -26.79
CA ARG A 389 -3.95 -4.00 -27.23
C ARG A 389 -2.61 -3.49 -27.72
N ARG A 390 -2.61 -2.44 -28.57
CA ARG A 390 -1.37 -1.81 -29.05
C ARG A 390 -0.52 -1.25 -27.92
N LYS A 391 -1.15 -0.58 -26.95
CA LYS A 391 -0.45 0.01 -25.81
C LYS A 391 0.08 -1.05 -24.85
N ILE A 392 -0.66 -2.13 -24.62
CA ILE A 392 -0.17 -3.28 -23.86
C ILE A 392 1.06 -3.89 -24.53
N ALA A 393 1.05 -4.07 -25.84
CA ALA A 393 2.23 -4.54 -26.55
C ALA A 393 3.45 -3.58 -26.41
N ALA A 394 3.21 -2.27 -26.25
CA ALA A 394 4.28 -1.33 -25.96
C ALA A 394 4.77 -1.43 -24.51
N LEU A 395 3.85 -1.66 -23.55
CA LEU A 395 4.19 -1.91 -22.15
C LEU A 395 5.06 -3.17 -22.01
N HIS A 396 4.66 -4.26 -22.64
CA HIS A 396 5.39 -5.54 -22.61
C HIS A 396 6.82 -5.38 -23.12
N ARG A 397 7.04 -4.65 -24.22
CA ARG A 397 8.42 -4.37 -24.71
C ARG A 397 9.25 -3.62 -23.64
N HIS A 398 8.66 -2.68 -22.91
CA HIS A 398 9.37 -1.99 -21.83
C HIS A 398 9.63 -2.89 -20.62
N LEU A 399 8.76 -3.85 -20.34
CA LEU A 399 8.98 -4.87 -19.30
C LEU A 399 10.08 -5.85 -19.71
N ASP A 400 10.09 -6.31 -20.97
CA ASP A 400 11.16 -7.13 -21.55
C ASP A 400 12.53 -6.43 -21.46
N ASP A 401 12.60 -5.13 -21.78
CA ASP A 401 13.82 -4.32 -21.66
C ASP A 401 14.34 -4.21 -20.20
N LEU A 402 13.49 -4.46 -19.21
CA LEU A 402 13.79 -4.40 -17.78
C LEU A 402 13.89 -5.78 -17.10
N ASP A 403 13.77 -6.86 -17.88
CA ASP A 403 13.73 -8.26 -17.39
C ASP A 403 12.66 -8.47 -16.31
N ARG A 404 11.47 -7.85 -16.52
CA ARG A 404 10.30 -7.95 -15.64
C ARG A 404 9.21 -8.80 -16.29
N ASP A 405 8.53 -9.62 -15.46
CA ASP A 405 7.37 -10.40 -15.92
C ASP A 405 6.20 -9.49 -16.35
N HIS A 406 5.51 -9.87 -17.43
CA HIS A 406 4.36 -9.11 -17.94
C HIS A 406 3.21 -9.02 -16.93
N GLY A 407 3.08 -9.99 -16.04
CA GLY A 407 2.07 -10.03 -14.98
C GLY A 407 2.35 -9.09 -13.81
N GLU A 408 3.57 -8.55 -13.68
CA GLU A 408 3.91 -7.64 -12.58
C GLU A 408 3.25 -6.26 -12.68
N VAL A 409 2.78 -5.86 -13.87
CA VAL A 409 2.10 -4.59 -14.07
C VAL A 409 0.68 -4.85 -14.58
N SER A 410 -0.30 -4.71 -13.70
CA SER A 410 -1.71 -4.84 -14.04
C SER A 410 -2.15 -3.74 -15.02
N VAL A 411 -3.04 -4.08 -15.95
CA VAL A 411 -3.62 -3.10 -16.89
C VAL A 411 -5.05 -2.80 -16.50
N THR A 412 -5.32 -1.53 -16.14
CA THR A 412 -6.66 -1.05 -15.87
C THR A 412 -7.19 -0.24 -17.06
N HIS A 413 -8.49 -0.27 -17.29
CA HIS A 413 -9.15 0.47 -18.36
C HIS A 413 -10.31 1.31 -17.81
N LEU A 414 -10.21 2.63 -17.90
CA LEU A 414 -11.30 3.56 -17.54
C LEU A 414 -12.12 3.94 -18.77
N ALA A 415 -13.44 3.84 -18.65
CA ALA A 415 -14.37 4.44 -19.61
C ALA A 415 -15.70 4.85 -18.97
N PRO A 416 -16.33 5.94 -19.45
CA PRO A 416 -17.73 6.21 -19.15
C PRO A 416 -18.59 5.09 -19.75
N THR A 417 -19.52 4.56 -18.93
CA THR A 417 -20.35 3.43 -19.33
C THR A 417 -21.78 3.59 -18.83
N LEU A 418 -22.73 3.58 -19.74
CA LEU A 418 -24.17 3.68 -19.45
C LEU A 418 -24.83 2.33 -19.68
N VAL A 419 -25.46 1.77 -18.66
CA VAL A 419 -26.12 0.47 -18.70
C VAL A 419 -27.62 0.63 -18.58
N GLY A 420 -28.37 0.06 -19.52
CA GLY A 420 -29.81 -0.17 -19.39
C GLY A 420 -30.11 -1.64 -19.10
N VAL A 421 -31.16 -1.92 -18.34
CA VAL A 421 -31.63 -3.30 -18.11
C VAL A 421 -32.19 -3.91 -19.40
N ASP A 422 -32.71 -3.05 -20.27
CA ASP A 422 -33.18 -3.40 -21.63
C ASP A 422 -33.00 -2.20 -22.57
N HIS A 423 -33.29 -2.40 -23.85
CA HIS A 423 -33.19 -1.36 -24.87
C HIS A 423 -34.12 -0.18 -24.62
N HIS A 424 -35.33 -0.40 -24.08
CA HIS A 424 -36.30 0.66 -23.81
C HIS A 424 -35.79 1.61 -22.72
N GLN A 425 -35.32 1.09 -21.59
CA GLN A 425 -34.72 1.87 -20.54
C GLN A 425 -33.47 2.60 -21.05
N LEU A 426 -32.62 1.90 -21.80
CA LEU A 426 -31.41 2.47 -22.36
C LEU A 426 -31.70 3.65 -23.29
N ASP A 427 -32.73 3.57 -24.14
CA ASP A 427 -33.15 4.66 -25.00
C ASP A 427 -33.61 5.88 -24.19
N GLY A 428 -34.40 5.65 -23.15
CA GLY A 428 -34.85 6.72 -22.22
C GLY A 428 -33.67 7.40 -21.50
N LEU A 429 -32.71 6.62 -21.00
CA LEU A 429 -31.50 7.15 -20.36
C LEU A 429 -30.66 7.98 -21.34
N VAL A 430 -30.46 7.49 -22.55
CA VAL A 430 -29.71 8.21 -23.61
C VAL A 430 -30.37 9.51 -23.94
N ASP A 431 -31.71 9.53 -24.11
CA ASP A 431 -32.46 10.75 -24.45
C ASP A 431 -32.47 11.77 -23.30
N GLY A 432 -32.52 11.30 -22.05
CA GLY A 432 -32.51 12.17 -20.87
C GLY A 432 -31.15 12.80 -20.58
N LEU A 433 -30.05 12.05 -20.80
CA LEU A 433 -28.69 12.45 -20.42
C LEU A 433 -27.94 13.18 -21.53
N ARG A 434 -28.23 12.89 -22.80
CA ARG A 434 -27.45 13.45 -23.91
C ARG A 434 -27.53 14.96 -23.98
N PRO A 435 -26.44 15.67 -24.29
CA PRO A 435 -26.47 17.08 -24.62
C PRO A 435 -27.36 17.34 -25.83
N ARG A 436 -28.17 18.41 -25.80
CA ARG A 436 -29.16 18.75 -26.86
C ARG A 436 -28.57 18.81 -28.27
N ARG A 437 -27.27 19.12 -28.40
CA ARG A 437 -26.56 19.24 -29.69
C ARG A 437 -25.87 17.96 -30.15
N GLN A 438 -25.91 16.88 -29.35
CA GLN A 438 -25.31 15.60 -29.69
C GLN A 438 -26.38 14.61 -30.14
N SER A 439 -26.12 13.86 -31.22
CA SER A 439 -27.03 12.82 -31.66
C SER A 439 -27.09 11.65 -30.68
N PRO A 440 -28.20 10.91 -30.57
CA PRO A 440 -28.25 9.69 -29.74
C PRO A 440 -27.14 8.69 -30.05
N VAL A 441 -26.85 8.47 -31.35
CA VAL A 441 -25.81 7.56 -31.81
C VAL A 441 -24.41 8.02 -31.32
N ALA A 442 -24.10 9.31 -31.47
CA ALA A 442 -22.82 9.85 -31.01
C ALA A 442 -22.68 9.82 -29.49
N TYR A 443 -23.76 10.06 -28.75
CA TYR A 443 -23.74 9.97 -27.30
C TYR A 443 -23.57 8.53 -26.82
N ARG A 444 -24.34 7.57 -27.40
CA ARG A 444 -24.17 6.14 -27.10
C ARG A 444 -22.72 5.69 -27.25
N ALA A 445 -22.08 6.07 -28.34
CA ALA A 445 -20.69 5.75 -28.60
C ALA A 445 -19.75 6.40 -27.56
N ALA A 446 -20.01 7.66 -27.18
CA ALA A 446 -19.17 8.40 -26.21
C ALA A 446 -19.23 7.82 -24.79
N VAL A 447 -20.39 7.30 -24.38
CA VAL A 447 -20.59 6.74 -23.02
C VAL A 447 -20.69 5.21 -23.05
N ASN A 448 -20.27 4.55 -24.11
CA ASN A 448 -20.33 3.08 -24.26
C ASN A 448 -21.68 2.51 -23.79
N ALA A 449 -22.77 3.13 -24.26
CA ALA A 449 -24.11 2.75 -23.85
C ALA A 449 -24.50 1.36 -24.39
N GLY A 450 -25.02 0.51 -23.54
CA GLY A 450 -25.42 -0.86 -23.88
C GLY A 450 -26.30 -1.50 -22.82
N THR A 451 -26.89 -2.64 -23.14
CA THR A 451 -27.56 -3.52 -22.19
C THR A 451 -26.54 -4.27 -21.33
N VAL A 452 -27.00 -5.06 -20.37
CA VAL A 452 -26.15 -5.95 -19.58
C VAL A 452 -25.34 -6.89 -20.49
N GLU A 453 -25.97 -7.49 -21.51
CA GLU A 453 -25.32 -8.40 -22.46
C GLU A 453 -24.25 -7.67 -23.27
N ASP A 454 -24.55 -6.49 -23.82
CA ASP A 454 -23.59 -5.67 -24.55
C ASP A 454 -22.34 -5.34 -23.72
N GLN A 455 -22.52 -5.09 -22.41
CA GLN A 455 -21.40 -4.79 -21.53
C GLN A 455 -20.58 -6.03 -21.17
N VAL A 456 -21.22 -7.19 -21.00
CA VAL A 456 -20.50 -8.48 -20.82
C VAL A 456 -19.60 -8.75 -22.01
N ASP A 457 -20.14 -8.62 -23.25
CA ASP A 457 -19.34 -8.81 -24.48
C ASP A 457 -18.18 -7.82 -24.56
N ARG A 458 -18.41 -6.56 -24.21
CA ARG A 458 -17.37 -5.53 -24.16
C ARG A 458 -16.27 -5.85 -23.15
N VAL A 459 -16.63 -6.33 -21.96
CA VAL A 459 -15.64 -6.74 -20.95
C VAL A 459 -14.82 -7.91 -21.46
N HIS A 460 -15.44 -8.91 -22.12
CA HIS A 460 -14.70 -10.00 -22.77
C HIS A 460 -13.69 -9.49 -23.81
N GLU A 461 -14.05 -8.50 -24.63
CA GLU A 461 -13.10 -7.89 -25.59
C GLU A 461 -11.91 -7.20 -24.88
N LEU A 462 -12.16 -6.51 -23.77
CA LEU A 462 -11.12 -5.84 -22.99
C LEU A 462 -10.20 -6.85 -22.31
N VAL A 463 -10.76 -7.92 -21.73
CA VAL A 463 -9.98 -9.01 -21.14
C VAL A 463 -9.13 -9.71 -22.20
N ALA A 464 -9.70 -10.00 -23.37
CA ALA A 464 -8.96 -10.56 -24.50
C ALA A 464 -7.88 -9.62 -25.06
N ALA A 465 -7.99 -8.32 -24.78
CA ALA A 465 -6.94 -7.34 -25.08
C ALA A 465 -5.86 -7.25 -24.00
N GLY A 466 -6.03 -7.92 -22.84
CA GLY A 466 -5.09 -7.95 -21.71
C GLY A 466 -5.43 -7.03 -20.55
N VAL A 467 -6.66 -6.52 -20.47
CA VAL A 467 -7.13 -5.72 -19.32
C VAL A 467 -7.41 -6.65 -18.13
N THR A 468 -6.92 -6.28 -16.95
CA THR A 468 -7.10 -7.02 -15.70
C THR A 468 -8.08 -6.37 -14.74
N GLU A 469 -8.38 -5.07 -14.94
CA GLU A 469 -9.37 -4.34 -14.15
C GLU A 469 -10.13 -3.35 -15.05
N VAL A 470 -11.46 -3.49 -15.09
CA VAL A 470 -12.36 -2.60 -15.82
C VAL A 470 -12.91 -1.57 -14.86
N ILE A 471 -12.55 -0.31 -15.04
CA ILE A 471 -12.99 0.80 -14.23
C ILE A 471 -14.06 1.58 -15.02
N VAL A 472 -15.21 1.80 -14.40
CA VAL A 472 -16.34 2.48 -15.05
C VAL A 472 -16.67 3.78 -14.37
N SER A 473 -16.97 4.80 -15.16
CA SER A 473 -17.58 6.03 -14.71
C SER A 473 -19.04 6.04 -15.20
N LEU A 474 -19.98 6.31 -14.31
CA LEU A 474 -21.42 6.21 -14.59
C LEU A 474 -21.99 7.58 -14.88
N PRO A 475 -22.41 7.89 -16.14
CA PRO A 475 -22.95 9.19 -16.51
C PRO A 475 -24.30 9.53 -15.86
N ASP A 476 -24.98 8.54 -15.33
CA ASP A 476 -26.30 8.64 -14.70
C ASP A 476 -26.27 8.61 -13.16
N LEU A 477 -25.11 8.80 -12.55
CA LEU A 477 -25.00 8.99 -11.09
C LEU A 477 -25.92 10.15 -10.63
N GLY A 478 -26.67 9.92 -9.56
CA GLY A 478 -27.58 10.92 -8.98
C GLY A 478 -28.86 11.19 -9.76
N GLN A 479 -29.16 10.43 -10.81
CA GLN A 479 -30.42 10.53 -11.53
C GLN A 479 -31.53 9.71 -10.82
N ASP A 480 -32.71 10.29 -10.68
CA ASP A 480 -33.98 9.63 -10.28
C ASP A 480 -33.96 8.79 -8.97
N GLY A 481 -33.07 9.09 -8.03
CA GLY A 481 -32.99 8.37 -6.75
C GLY A 481 -32.60 6.89 -6.88
N THR A 482 -32.24 6.43 -8.06
CA THR A 482 -31.72 5.08 -8.29
C THR A 482 -30.20 5.05 -8.13
N VAL A 483 -29.67 3.89 -7.70
CA VAL A 483 -28.23 3.67 -7.66
C VAL A 483 -27.83 2.93 -8.95
N PRO A 484 -27.30 3.63 -9.98
CA PRO A 484 -26.98 3.01 -11.27
C PRO A 484 -26.01 1.83 -11.17
N VAL A 485 -25.29 1.76 -10.07
CA VAL A 485 -24.34 0.67 -9.74
C VAL A 485 -25.02 -0.69 -9.69
N ASP A 486 -26.29 -0.78 -9.26
CA ASP A 486 -27.00 -2.06 -9.14
C ASP A 486 -27.15 -2.77 -10.48
N ARG A 487 -27.18 -2.01 -11.58
CA ARG A 487 -27.22 -2.59 -12.94
C ARG A 487 -25.92 -3.29 -13.35
N TRP A 488 -24.83 -3.05 -12.60
CA TRP A 488 -23.55 -3.70 -12.80
C TRP A 488 -23.43 -5.04 -12.09
N ALA A 489 -24.25 -5.33 -11.07
CA ALA A 489 -24.15 -6.59 -10.31
C ALA A 489 -24.23 -7.84 -11.21
N PRO A 490 -25.15 -7.97 -12.19
CA PRO A 490 -25.16 -9.11 -13.10
C PRO A 490 -23.96 -9.17 -14.04
N ILE A 491 -23.38 -8.01 -14.41
CA ILE A 491 -22.18 -7.95 -15.24
C ILE A 491 -20.98 -8.46 -14.45
N VAL A 492 -20.79 -7.96 -13.22
CA VAL A 492 -19.71 -8.39 -12.32
C VAL A 492 -19.81 -9.90 -12.04
N ALA A 493 -21.02 -10.40 -11.76
CA ALA A 493 -21.28 -11.81 -11.49
C ALA A 493 -20.94 -12.73 -12.66
N ALA A 494 -20.98 -12.24 -13.90
CA ALA A 494 -20.61 -13.01 -15.08
C ALA A 494 -19.10 -13.31 -15.16
N PHE A 495 -18.28 -12.63 -14.35
CA PHE A 495 -16.81 -12.77 -14.32
C PHE A 495 -16.26 -13.20 -12.94
N ALA A 496 -17.14 -13.54 -11.99
CA ALA A 496 -16.79 -13.95 -10.62
C ALA A 496 -16.32 -15.42 -10.55
#